data_6f8ed1c0b83d7cd2061968c01ae49aa8
#
_entry.id   6f8ed1c0b83d7cd2061968c01ae49aa8
#
_cell.length_a   1.000
_cell.length_b   1.000
_cell.length_c   1.000
_cell.angle_alpha   90.00
_cell.angle_beta   90.00
_cell.angle_gamma   90.00
#
_symmetry.space_group_name_H-M   'P 1'
#
loop_
_entity.id
_entity.type
_entity.pdbx_description
1 polymer ?
#
loop_
_entity_poly.entity_id
_entity_poly.type
_entity_poly.pdbx_seq_one_letter_code
_entity_poly.pdbx_strand_id
1 'polypeptide(L)'
;MFRLKHLLIEYVKNTENAETNLQLALEYFRVGHYAAALSFFLRAAERTTNVETQYFALLKVAKCLEIAGNRLHTVRTTYQHCIDILPSRPEAYYFLSKVYEWQQDWTSCYTTVTQGLRYGIAQNKMRFQELIEYPGSYALLFQKALAAWWWGKNNESRDILEDLSTNYKNKLDQSYKSVIQYNMAKLASPSIGALPNKKYTKASFEKLKFKFPGAENIQENYAQIYQDLFVLVALNGKTNGTFLEIGSGDPVIANNTYLLETQFDWTGYAVEINKSFAEAYVAKRKTLVFDTDARDIDYENVVNRITHLGVVDYLQLDCEPAKITYETLLKIPFDKCRFRVITYEHDYYADIDKIYREKSRLLLASNGYILVVNDLCSDYNKRYSFEDWWIHKDLVDKETIAKLLNCNLEIFTDPDQYFGFR
;
A
#
# COMPACT_ATOMS: atom_id res chain seq x y z
N MET A 1 1.98 -14.41 -40.75
CA MET A 1 3.15 -14.31 -41.65
C MET A 1 2.78 -13.75 -43.04
N PHE A 2 1.71 -14.22 -43.68
CA PHE A 2 1.30 -13.76 -45.03
C PHE A 2 1.01 -12.23 -45.09
N ARG A 3 0.23 -11.70 -44.11
CA ARG A 3 -0.13 -10.28 -44.07
C ARG A 3 1.09 -9.36 -43.92
N LEU A 4 2.06 -9.71 -43.05
CA LEU A 4 3.27 -8.95 -42.85
C LEU A 4 4.12 -8.88 -44.13
N LYS A 5 4.27 -10.01 -44.87
CA LYS A 5 4.99 -10.04 -46.14
C LYS A 5 4.34 -9.10 -47.15
N HIS A 6 3.04 -9.10 -47.29
CA HIS A 6 2.32 -8.21 -48.20
C HIS A 6 2.53 -6.72 -47.82
N LEU A 7 2.39 -6.37 -46.54
CA LEU A 7 2.62 -4.99 -46.07
C LEU A 7 4.06 -4.50 -46.30
N LEU A 8 5.06 -5.39 -46.18
CA LEU A 8 6.44 -5.05 -46.45
C LEU A 8 6.63 -4.76 -47.95
N ILE A 9 5.99 -5.48 -48.85
CA ILE A 9 6.03 -5.21 -50.30
C ILE A 9 5.43 -3.83 -50.60
N GLU A 10 4.29 -3.49 -49.99
CA GLU A 10 3.67 -2.18 -50.17
C GLU A 10 4.53 -1.06 -49.57
N TYR A 11 5.15 -1.31 -48.42
CA TYR A 11 6.07 -0.35 -47.79
C TYR A 11 7.27 -0.01 -48.70
N VAL A 12 7.87 -1.01 -49.34
CA VAL A 12 9.02 -0.78 -50.26
C VAL A 12 8.61 0.09 -51.44
N LYS A 13 7.34 0.02 -51.92
CA LYS A 13 6.84 0.87 -53.01
C LYS A 13 6.68 2.32 -52.57
N ASN A 14 6.31 2.58 -51.33
CA ASN A 14 6.15 3.91 -50.77
C ASN A 14 6.37 3.91 -49.25
N THR A 15 7.61 4.19 -48.84
CA THR A 15 8.02 4.24 -47.41
C THR A 15 7.38 5.39 -46.64
N GLU A 16 6.86 6.40 -47.33
CA GLU A 16 6.27 7.61 -46.73
C GLU A 16 4.73 7.46 -46.49
N ASN A 17 4.16 6.36 -46.93
CA ASN A 17 2.71 6.15 -46.75
C ASN A 17 2.39 5.92 -45.28
N ALA A 18 1.69 6.85 -44.63
CA ALA A 18 1.31 6.79 -43.19
C ALA A 18 0.48 5.55 -42.87
N GLU A 19 -0.49 5.18 -43.72
CA GLU A 19 -1.36 4.02 -43.46
C GLU A 19 -0.58 2.70 -43.53
N THR A 20 0.31 2.54 -44.53
CA THR A 20 1.17 1.34 -44.63
C THR A 20 2.07 1.21 -43.42
N ASN A 21 2.69 2.33 -42.98
CA ASN A 21 3.51 2.35 -41.76
C ASN A 21 2.64 1.94 -40.53
N LEU A 22 1.41 2.46 -40.40
CA LEU A 22 0.52 2.12 -39.29
C LEU A 22 0.13 0.63 -39.30
N GLN A 23 -0.20 0.07 -40.46
CA GLN A 23 -0.55 -1.35 -40.57
C GLN A 23 0.64 -2.27 -40.25
N LEU A 24 1.84 -1.91 -40.68
CA LEU A 24 3.07 -2.62 -40.28
C LEU A 24 3.31 -2.56 -38.79
N ALA A 25 3.15 -1.38 -38.19
CA ALA A 25 3.29 -1.19 -36.75
C ALA A 25 2.35 -2.10 -35.96
N LEU A 26 1.06 -2.15 -36.36
CA LEU A 26 0.06 -2.99 -35.74
C LEU A 26 0.38 -4.48 -35.86
N GLU A 27 0.86 -4.94 -37.04
CA GLU A 27 1.25 -6.35 -37.23
C GLU A 27 2.47 -6.72 -36.38
N TYR A 28 3.51 -5.84 -36.34
CA TYR A 28 4.67 -6.07 -35.49
C TYR A 28 4.30 -6.07 -33.99
N PHE A 29 3.41 -5.16 -33.56
CA PHE A 29 2.91 -5.13 -32.21
C PHE A 29 2.17 -6.43 -31.84
N ARG A 30 1.29 -6.90 -32.72
CA ARG A 30 0.52 -8.14 -32.56
C ARG A 30 1.41 -9.38 -32.38
N VAL A 31 2.56 -9.42 -33.05
CA VAL A 31 3.50 -10.57 -32.96
C VAL A 31 4.59 -10.37 -31.90
N GLY A 32 4.51 -9.30 -31.07
CA GLY A 32 5.43 -9.05 -29.98
C GLY A 32 6.76 -8.41 -30.37
N HIS A 33 6.93 -7.98 -31.62
CA HIS A 33 8.14 -7.30 -32.06
C HIS A 33 8.07 -5.80 -31.79
N TYR A 34 8.08 -5.42 -30.51
CA TYR A 34 7.81 -4.05 -30.04
C TYR A 34 8.80 -3.00 -30.52
N ALA A 35 10.07 -3.33 -30.71
CA ALA A 35 11.07 -2.41 -31.27
C ALA A 35 10.76 -2.02 -32.71
N ALA A 36 10.39 -2.99 -33.56
CA ALA A 36 9.96 -2.72 -34.92
C ALA A 36 8.62 -1.96 -34.95
N ALA A 37 7.65 -2.39 -34.12
CA ALA A 37 6.37 -1.72 -33.98
C ALA A 37 6.52 -0.24 -33.61
N LEU A 38 7.38 0.09 -32.63
CA LEU A 38 7.71 1.45 -32.21
C LEU A 38 8.19 2.29 -33.39
N SER A 39 9.14 1.79 -34.18
CA SER A 39 9.70 2.51 -35.33
C SER A 39 8.64 2.83 -36.37
N PHE A 40 7.74 1.88 -36.66
CA PHE A 40 6.68 2.08 -37.65
C PHE A 40 5.53 2.94 -37.10
N PHE A 41 5.22 2.88 -35.80
CA PHE A 41 4.26 3.81 -35.18
C PHE A 41 4.77 5.26 -35.22
N LEU A 42 6.06 5.52 -34.93
CA LEU A 42 6.65 6.86 -35.06
C LEU A 42 6.54 7.37 -36.49
N ARG A 43 6.90 6.56 -37.49
CA ARG A 43 6.75 6.95 -38.90
C ARG A 43 5.31 7.26 -39.27
N ALA A 44 4.37 6.45 -38.80
CA ALA A 44 2.93 6.70 -39.05
C ALA A 44 2.49 8.03 -38.43
N ALA A 45 2.92 8.34 -37.19
CA ALA A 45 2.58 9.58 -36.48
C ALA A 45 3.16 10.81 -37.18
N GLU A 46 4.37 10.73 -37.68
CA GLU A 46 5.08 11.82 -38.39
C GLU A 46 4.50 12.13 -39.79
N ARG A 47 3.95 11.10 -40.45
CA ARG A 47 3.52 11.19 -41.85
C ARG A 47 2.03 11.38 -42.03
N THR A 48 1.26 11.18 -41.00
CA THR A 48 -0.20 11.38 -41.06
C THR A 48 -0.58 12.85 -40.88
N THR A 49 -1.56 13.30 -41.62
CA THR A 49 -2.23 14.59 -41.40
C THR A 49 -3.48 14.47 -40.53
N ASN A 50 -3.87 13.22 -40.20
CA ASN A 50 -5.04 12.98 -39.38
C ASN A 50 -4.63 12.93 -37.89
N VAL A 51 -5.14 13.88 -37.12
CA VAL A 51 -4.84 14.05 -35.69
C VAL A 51 -5.16 12.82 -34.84
N GLU A 52 -6.28 12.13 -35.12
CA GLU A 52 -6.67 10.93 -34.37
C GLU A 52 -5.70 9.77 -34.65
N THR A 53 -5.26 9.63 -35.91
CA THR A 53 -4.26 8.63 -36.28
C THR A 53 -2.91 8.93 -35.64
N GLN A 54 -2.51 10.19 -35.61
CA GLN A 54 -1.30 10.64 -34.93
C GLN A 54 -1.34 10.33 -33.44
N TYR A 55 -2.42 10.72 -32.78
CA TYR A 55 -2.67 10.44 -31.35
C TYR A 55 -2.58 8.94 -31.05
N PHE A 56 -3.30 8.12 -31.83
CA PHE A 56 -3.29 6.66 -31.66
C PHE A 56 -1.89 6.06 -31.83
N ALA A 57 -1.18 6.47 -32.87
CA ALA A 57 0.16 5.97 -33.14
C ALA A 57 1.13 6.32 -31.98
N LEU A 58 1.07 7.53 -31.45
CA LEU A 58 1.89 7.98 -30.30
C LEU A 58 1.51 7.26 -29.00
N LEU A 59 0.23 6.98 -28.75
CA LEU A 59 -0.17 6.14 -27.63
C LEU A 59 0.49 4.75 -27.70
N LYS A 60 0.54 4.16 -28.89
CA LYS A 60 1.20 2.86 -29.11
C LYS A 60 2.73 2.95 -29.03
N VAL A 61 3.34 4.08 -29.41
CA VAL A 61 4.78 4.34 -29.15
C VAL A 61 5.06 4.31 -27.66
N ALA A 62 4.28 5.05 -26.85
CA ALA A 62 4.46 5.04 -25.39
C ALA A 62 4.29 3.62 -24.81
N LYS A 63 3.30 2.86 -25.30
CA LYS A 63 3.10 1.47 -24.87
C LYS A 63 4.27 0.55 -25.23
N CYS A 64 4.84 0.68 -26.42
CA CYS A 64 6.05 -0.06 -26.79
C CYS A 64 7.25 0.29 -25.89
N LEU A 65 7.39 1.56 -25.50
CA LEU A 65 8.43 2.01 -24.58
C LEU A 65 8.22 1.49 -23.15
N GLU A 66 6.97 1.42 -22.65
CA GLU A 66 6.64 0.79 -21.37
C GLU A 66 7.07 -0.68 -21.34
N ILE A 67 6.71 -1.43 -22.39
CA ILE A 67 7.05 -2.86 -22.51
C ILE A 67 8.56 -3.07 -22.58
N ALA A 68 9.28 -2.17 -23.27
CA ALA A 68 10.74 -2.23 -23.36
C ALA A 68 11.45 -1.93 -22.03
N GLY A 69 10.77 -1.26 -21.08
CA GLY A 69 11.31 -0.90 -19.77
C GLY A 69 12.38 0.20 -19.78
N ASN A 70 12.77 0.66 -18.59
CA ASN A 70 13.91 1.58 -18.33
C ASN A 70 13.89 2.93 -19.09
N ARG A 71 12.72 3.39 -19.59
CA ARG A 71 12.58 4.65 -20.35
C ARG A 71 11.43 5.53 -19.85
N LEU A 72 11.21 5.56 -18.56
CA LEU A 72 10.07 6.24 -17.94
C LEU A 72 9.93 7.71 -18.33
N HIS A 73 11.04 8.44 -18.42
CA HIS A 73 11.00 9.84 -18.85
C HIS A 73 10.42 9.95 -20.28
N THR A 74 10.87 9.10 -21.21
CA THR A 74 10.37 9.11 -22.59
C THR A 74 8.91 8.66 -22.65
N VAL A 75 8.50 7.69 -21.84
CA VAL A 75 7.10 7.27 -21.74
C VAL A 75 6.21 8.43 -21.30
N ARG A 76 6.57 9.11 -20.21
CA ARG A 76 5.83 10.27 -19.70
C ARG A 76 5.70 11.38 -20.74
N THR A 77 6.82 11.78 -21.34
CA THR A 77 6.82 12.84 -22.37
C THR A 77 6.02 12.46 -23.59
N THR A 78 6.00 11.17 -23.98
CA THR A 78 5.17 10.71 -25.10
C THR A 78 3.68 10.76 -24.77
N TYR A 79 3.25 10.33 -23.58
CA TYR A 79 1.85 10.49 -23.16
C TYR A 79 1.46 11.95 -23.00
N GLN A 80 2.36 12.79 -22.47
CA GLN A 80 2.10 14.23 -22.42
C GLN A 80 1.91 14.82 -23.82
N HIS A 81 2.74 14.42 -24.77
CA HIS A 81 2.60 14.84 -26.16
C HIS A 81 1.26 14.40 -26.78
N CYS A 82 0.76 13.19 -26.44
CA CYS A 82 -0.57 12.77 -26.83
C CYS A 82 -1.65 13.74 -26.28
N ILE A 83 -1.54 14.13 -25.00
CA ILE A 83 -2.45 15.09 -24.38
C ILE A 83 -2.40 16.44 -25.10
N ASP A 84 -1.22 16.93 -25.44
CA ASP A 84 -1.03 18.22 -26.12
C ASP A 84 -1.62 18.22 -27.52
N ILE A 85 -1.53 17.09 -28.25
CA ILE A 85 -2.10 16.94 -29.59
C ILE A 85 -3.64 16.87 -29.56
N LEU A 86 -4.20 16.09 -28.61
CA LEU A 86 -5.63 15.86 -28.58
C LEU A 86 -6.16 15.83 -27.13
N PRO A 87 -6.20 17.00 -26.45
CA PRO A 87 -6.50 17.11 -25.03
C PRO A 87 -7.95 16.68 -24.66
N SER A 88 -8.83 16.58 -25.65
CA SER A 88 -10.20 16.10 -25.42
C SER A 88 -10.32 14.58 -25.22
N ARG A 89 -9.23 13.82 -25.42
CA ARG A 89 -9.25 12.36 -25.29
C ARG A 89 -8.75 11.92 -23.90
N PRO A 90 -9.49 11.02 -23.22
CA PRO A 90 -9.16 10.63 -21.83
C PRO A 90 -8.02 9.61 -21.71
N GLU A 91 -7.73 8.86 -22.76
CA GLU A 91 -6.85 7.69 -22.69
C GLU A 91 -5.42 8.04 -22.27
N ALA A 92 -4.86 9.10 -22.84
CA ALA A 92 -3.50 9.54 -22.52
C ALA A 92 -3.34 9.99 -21.06
N TYR A 93 -4.35 10.69 -20.52
CA TYR A 93 -4.37 11.04 -19.10
C TYR A 93 -4.39 9.80 -18.19
N TYR A 94 -5.20 8.79 -18.57
CA TYR A 94 -5.26 7.54 -17.84
C TYR A 94 -3.89 6.82 -17.82
N PHE A 95 -3.29 6.62 -18.99
CA PHE A 95 -1.99 5.93 -19.06
C PHE A 95 -0.86 6.72 -18.38
N LEU A 96 -0.84 8.04 -18.52
CA LEU A 96 0.14 8.89 -17.82
C LEU A 96 -0.05 8.80 -16.28
N SER A 97 -1.29 8.78 -15.81
CA SER A 97 -1.57 8.62 -14.38
C SER A 97 -1.12 7.27 -13.84
N LYS A 98 -1.21 6.20 -14.65
CA LYS A 98 -0.67 4.87 -14.28
C LYS A 98 0.86 4.88 -14.16
N VAL A 99 1.55 5.66 -14.97
CA VAL A 99 3.01 5.84 -14.84
C VAL A 99 3.35 6.57 -13.54
N TYR A 100 2.62 7.62 -13.19
CA TYR A 100 2.81 8.34 -11.93
C TYR A 100 2.45 7.47 -10.71
N GLU A 101 1.37 6.67 -10.78
CA GLU A 101 1.02 5.68 -9.75
C GLU A 101 2.17 4.71 -9.50
N TRP A 102 2.74 4.14 -10.55
CA TRP A 102 3.89 3.23 -10.44
C TRP A 102 5.12 3.89 -9.80
N GLN A 103 5.30 5.21 -10.02
CA GLN A 103 6.37 6.01 -9.41
C GLN A 103 6.00 6.54 -8.02
N GLN A 104 4.78 6.29 -7.53
CA GLN A 104 4.24 6.86 -6.29
C GLN A 104 4.21 8.41 -6.28
N ASP A 105 4.26 9.04 -7.45
CA ASP A 105 4.09 10.49 -7.59
C ASP A 105 2.59 10.83 -7.56
N TRP A 106 2.03 10.79 -6.35
CA TRP A 106 0.58 10.94 -6.14
C TRP A 106 0.06 12.32 -6.49
N THR A 107 0.89 13.36 -6.35
CA THR A 107 0.54 14.74 -6.72
C THR A 107 0.38 14.87 -8.22
N SER A 108 1.34 14.38 -9.00
CA SER A 108 1.27 14.38 -10.47
C SER A 108 0.17 13.45 -10.98
N CYS A 109 -0.03 12.30 -10.34
CA CYS A 109 -1.13 11.39 -10.64
C CYS A 109 -2.48 12.10 -10.46
N TYR A 110 -2.74 12.69 -9.30
CA TYR A 110 -3.98 13.41 -8.99
C TYR A 110 -4.23 14.56 -9.95
N THR A 111 -3.22 15.36 -10.24
CA THR A 111 -3.32 16.51 -11.16
C THR A 111 -3.68 16.04 -12.57
N THR A 112 -2.99 15.01 -13.06
CA THR A 112 -3.22 14.46 -14.41
C THR A 112 -4.63 13.90 -14.55
N VAL A 113 -5.11 13.10 -13.59
CA VAL A 113 -6.47 12.55 -13.67
C VAL A 113 -7.54 13.62 -13.52
N THR A 114 -7.30 14.65 -12.71
CA THR A 114 -8.23 15.78 -12.58
C THR A 114 -8.36 16.53 -13.89
N GLN A 115 -7.26 16.76 -14.60
CA GLN A 115 -7.27 17.33 -15.95
C GLN A 115 -8.00 16.41 -16.93
N GLY A 116 -7.73 15.10 -16.90
CA GLY A 116 -8.39 14.12 -17.75
C GLY A 116 -9.90 14.06 -17.55
N LEU A 117 -10.37 14.17 -16.32
CA LEU A 117 -11.80 14.25 -15.99
C LEU A 117 -12.46 15.57 -16.45
N ARG A 118 -11.68 16.66 -16.51
CA ARG A 118 -12.16 17.96 -16.94
C ARG A 118 -12.16 18.13 -18.46
N TYR A 119 -11.13 17.69 -19.13
CA TYR A 119 -10.87 17.93 -20.54
C TYR A 119 -11.02 16.71 -21.42
N GLY A 120 -10.71 15.51 -20.91
CA GLY A 120 -10.82 14.25 -21.62
C GLY A 120 -12.23 13.69 -21.71
N ILE A 121 -13.17 14.49 -22.19
CA ILE A 121 -14.62 14.23 -22.23
C ILE A 121 -15.14 13.78 -23.60
N ALA A 122 -14.27 13.60 -24.60
CA ALA A 122 -14.69 13.21 -25.94
C ALA A 122 -15.38 11.82 -25.91
N GLN A 123 -16.60 11.79 -26.37
CA GLN A 123 -17.42 10.57 -26.44
C GLN A 123 -17.47 9.96 -27.84
N ASN A 124 -16.96 10.69 -28.84
CA ASN A 124 -16.96 10.22 -30.21
C ASN A 124 -16.01 9.02 -30.37
N LYS A 125 -16.48 7.99 -31.02
CA LYS A 125 -15.69 6.81 -31.34
C LYS A 125 -14.58 7.18 -32.32
N MET A 126 -13.34 6.96 -31.92
CA MET A 126 -12.15 7.17 -32.74
C MET A 126 -11.82 5.91 -33.55
N ARG A 127 -11.19 6.06 -34.70
CA ARG A 127 -10.61 4.94 -35.43
C ARG A 127 -9.60 4.19 -34.54
N PHE A 128 -9.66 2.87 -34.52
CA PHE A 128 -8.83 1.97 -33.68
C PHE A 128 -9.05 2.09 -32.17
N GLN A 129 -10.14 2.68 -31.69
CA GLN A 129 -10.40 2.79 -30.25
C GLN A 129 -10.46 1.44 -29.55
N GLU A 130 -10.94 0.40 -30.23
CA GLU A 130 -10.99 -0.98 -29.71
C GLU A 130 -9.60 -1.58 -29.47
N LEU A 131 -8.55 -0.99 -30.03
CA LEU A 131 -7.15 -1.39 -29.83
C LEU A 131 -6.49 -0.60 -28.67
N ILE A 132 -7.20 0.35 -28.05
CA ILE A 132 -6.72 1.11 -26.89
C ILE A 132 -7.30 0.45 -25.63
N GLU A 133 -6.42 -0.04 -24.77
CA GLU A 133 -6.76 -0.71 -23.50
C GLU A 133 -7.18 0.30 -22.43
N TYR A 134 -8.19 1.13 -22.74
CA TYR A 134 -8.75 2.10 -21.81
C TYR A 134 -10.13 1.62 -21.32
N PRO A 135 -10.28 1.37 -19.99
CA PRO A 135 -11.52 0.76 -19.48
C PRO A 135 -12.74 1.70 -19.52
N GLY A 136 -12.52 3.01 -19.57
CA GLY A 136 -13.57 4.02 -19.55
C GLY A 136 -13.39 5.09 -18.48
N SER A 137 -14.33 6.04 -18.42
CA SER A 137 -14.24 7.20 -17.51
C SER A 137 -14.16 6.81 -16.03
N TYR A 138 -14.75 5.68 -15.65
CA TYR A 138 -14.66 5.17 -14.28
C TYR A 138 -13.21 4.84 -13.87
N ALA A 139 -12.36 4.48 -14.83
CA ALA A 139 -10.96 4.19 -14.55
C ALA A 139 -10.18 5.47 -14.14
N LEU A 140 -10.48 6.62 -14.76
CA LEU A 140 -9.95 7.91 -14.32
C LEU A 140 -10.46 8.31 -12.93
N LEU A 141 -11.75 8.09 -12.65
CA LEU A 141 -12.31 8.33 -11.32
C LEU A 141 -11.62 7.46 -10.27
N PHE A 142 -11.42 6.18 -10.57
CA PHE A 142 -10.71 5.28 -9.67
C PHE A 142 -9.27 5.71 -9.43
N GLN A 143 -8.53 6.10 -10.48
CA GLN A 143 -7.18 6.66 -10.35
C GLN A 143 -7.16 7.94 -9.50
N LYS A 144 -8.20 8.78 -9.63
CA LYS A 144 -8.34 9.97 -8.79
C LYS A 144 -8.55 9.60 -7.31
N ALA A 145 -9.42 8.63 -7.03
CA ALA A 145 -9.64 8.16 -5.68
C ALA A 145 -8.35 7.61 -5.05
N LEU A 146 -7.59 6.79 -5.79
CA LEU A 146 -6.33 6.24 -5.34
C LEU A 146 -5.30 7.34 -5.05
N ALA A 147 -5.10 8.26 -5.99
CA ALA A 147 -4.16 9.37 -5.81
C ALA A 147 -4.59 10.32 -4.68
N ALA A 148 -5.88 10.58 -4.52
CA ALA A 148 -6.43 11.38 -3.43
C ALA A 148 -6.15 10.76 -2.07
N TRP A 149 -6.30 9.44 -1.95
CA TRP A 149 -5.99 8.71 -0.72
C TRP A 149 -4.54 8.92 -0.29
N TRP A 150 -3.60 8.59 -1.16
CA TRP A 150 -2.17 8.69 -0.87
C TRP A 150 -1.67 10.14 -0.76
N TRP A 151 -2.40 11.10 -1.29
CA TRP A 151 -2.11 12.52 -1.12
C TRP A 151 -2.79 13.14 0.11
N GLY A 152 -3.40 12.34 0.98
CA GLY A 152 -4.05 12.77 2.22
C GLY A 152 -5.44 13.39 2.05
N LYS A 153 -6.05 13.31 0.86
CA LYS A 153 -7.42 13.77 0.60
C LYS A 153 -8.44 12.65 0.83
N ASN A 154 -8.42 12.06 2.00
CA ASN A 154 -9.13 10.81 2.30
C ASN A 154 -10.66 10.92 2.14
N ASN A 155 -11.26 12.06 2.50
CA ASN A 155 -12.69 12.26 2.31
C ASN A 155 -13.08 12.26 0.83
N GLU A 156 -12.30 12.96 -0.02
CA GLU A 156 -12.53 12.98 -1.47
C GLU A 156 -12.37 11.58 -2.08
N SER A 157 -11.37 10.82 -1.63
CA SER A 157 -11.19 9.42 -2.05
C SER A 157 -12.41 8.57 -1.73
N ARG A 158 -12.93 8.69 -0.50
CA ARG A 158 -14.14 7.98 -0.04
C ARG A 158 -15.35 8.31 -0.90
N ASP A 159 -15.64 9.60 -1.07
CA ASP A 159 -16.77 10.07 -1.85
C ASP A 159 -16.74 9.53 -3.29
N ILE A 160 -15.55 9.52 -3.92
CA ILE A 160 -15.37 8.98 -5.26
C ILE A 160 -15.59 7.46 -5.31
N LEU A 161 -15.09 6.70 -4.32
CA LEU A 161 -15.27 5.24 -4.29
C LEU A 161 -16.73 4.86 -4.01
N GLU A 162 -17.45 5.62 -3.17
CA GLU A 162 -18.90 5.46 -2.97
C GLU A 162 -19.67 5.73 -4.27
N ASP A 163 -19.33 6.80 -4.99
CA ASP A 163 -19.92 7.12 -6.30
C ASP A 163 -19.67 6.00 -7.32
N LEU A 164 -18.45 5.49 -7.39
CA LEU A 164 -18.10 4.35 -8.26
C LEU A 164 -18.90 3.10 -7.93
N SER A 165 -19.08 2.78 -6.64
CA SER A 165 -19.79 1.60 -6.18
C SER A 165 -21.32 1.67 -6.42
N THR A 166 -21.88 2.86 -6.46
CA THR A 166 -23.32 3.12 -6.62
C THR A 166 -23.68 3.43 -8.06
N ASN A 167 -23.15 4.51 -8.62
CA ASN A 167 -23.56 5.05 -9.90
C ASN A 167 -22.88 4.38 -11.11
N TYR A 168 -21.69 3.77 -10.89
CA TYR A 168 -20.95 3.07 -11.94
C TYR A 168 -20.99 1.54 -11.83
N LYS A 169 -21.68 0.97 -10.84
CA LYS A 169 -21.74 -0.47 -10.55
C LYS A 169 -21.93 -1.35 -11.78
N ASN A 170 -22.78 -0.94 -12.71
CA ASN A 170 -23.11 -1.70 -13.93
C ASN A 170 -22.10 -1.52 -15.07
N LYS A 171 -21.20 -0.52 -14.96
CA LYS A 171 -20.17 -0.23 -15.96
C LYS A 171 -18.80 -0.83 -15.57
N LEU A 172 -18.61 -1.12 -14.29
CA LEU A 172 -17.35 -1.67 -13.76
C LEU A 172 -17.19 -3.13 -14.21
N ASP A 173 -16.00 -3.48 -14.64
CA ASP A 173 -15.61 -4.89 -14.77
C ASP A 173 -15.38 -5.54 -13.38
N GLN A 174 -15.18 -6.85 -13.35
CA GLN A 174 -15.05 -7.59 -12.10
C GLN A 174 -13.80 -7.21 -11.32
N SER A 175 -12.69 -6.86 -11.99
CA SER A 175 -11.45 -6.48 -11.33
C SER A 175 -11.62 -5.16 -10.59
N TYR A 176 -12.21 -4.14 -11.23
CA TYR A 176 -12.52 -2.86 -10.58
C TYR A 176 -13.51 -3.01 -9.43
N LYS A 177 -14.55 -3.84 -9.59
CA LYS A 177 -15.50 -4.14 -8.50
C LYS A 177 -14.79 -4.67 -7.27
N SER A 178 -13.91 -5.64 -7.44
CA SER A 178 -13.16 -6.27 -6.35
C SER A 178 -12.24 -5.26 -5.66
N VAL A 179 -11.48 -4.47 -6.42
CA VAL A 179 -10.55 -3.48 -5.85
C VAL A 179 -11.29 -2.32 -5.19
N ILE A 180 -12.40 -1.84 -5.76
CA ILE A 180 -13.24 -0.81 -5.13
C ILE A 180 -13.83 -1.33 -3.82
N GLN A 181 -14.34 -2.56 -3.81
CA GLN A 181 -14.88 -3.18 -2.60
C GLN A 181 -13.80 -3.33 -1.53
N TYR A 182 -12.60 -3.73 -1.90
CA TYR A 182 -11.45 -3.80 -1.02
C TYR A 182 -11.11 -2.42 -0.42
N ASN A 183 -10.95 -1.40 -1.27
CA ASN A 183 -10.64 -0.05 -0.83
C ASN A 183 -11.77 0.54 0.03
N MET A 184 -13.03 0.28 -0.32
CA MET A 184 -14.17 0.71 0.51
C MET A 184 -14.20 0.00 1.86
N ALA A 185 -13.84 -1.27 1.94
CA ALA A 185 -13.72 -1.99 3.21
C ALA A 185 -12.61 -1.37 4.08
N LYS A 186 -11.47 -0.99 3.48
CA LYS A 186 -10.41 -0.23 4.14
C LYS A 186 -10.88 1.17 4.59
N LEU A 187 -11.70 1.84 3.80
CA LEU A 187 -12.26 3.16 4.10
C LEU A 187 -13.45 3.11 5.07
N ALA A 188 -14.22 2.03 5.06
CA ALA A 188 -15.30 1.78 6.00
C ALA A 188 -14.76 1.27 7.36
N SER A 189 -13.57 0.70 7.38
CA SER A 189 -12.76 0.76 8.60
C SER A 189 -12.61 2.24 8.91
N PRO A 190 -12.87 2.67 10.14
CA PRO A 190 -12.41 3.99 10.52
C PRO A 190 -10.94 4.04 10.11
N SER A 191 -10.60 4.97 9.19
CA SER A 191 -9.23 5.16 8.73
C SER A 191 -8.33 5.15 9.94
N ILE A 192 -7.10 4.64 9.81
CA ILE A 192 -6.08 4.62 10.86
C ILE A 192 -5.95 5.98 11.58
N GLY A 193 -6.33 7.09 10.94
CA GLY A 193 -6.54 8.41 11.57
C GLY A 193 -7.95 8.72 12.10
N ALA A 194 -8.93 7.80 12.00
CA ALA A 194 -10.32 8.00 12.44
C ALA A 194 -10.84 6.92 13.39
N LEU A 195 -10.05 5.89 13.71
CA LEU A 195 -10.27 5.16 14.94
C LEU A 195 -10.01 6.16 16.07
N PRO A 196 -10.99 6.41 16.96
CA PRO A 196 -10.65 7.10 18.18
C PRO A 196 -9.51 6.27 18.77
N ASN A 197 -8.31 6.86 18.88
CA ASN A 197 -7.26 6.31 19.70
C ASN A 197 -7.94 5.89 20.99
N LYS A 198 -7.98 4.58 21.24
CA LYS A 198 -8.56 4.09 22.49
C LYS A 198 -7.65 4.60 23.59
N LYS A 199 -8.09 5.69 24.21
CA LYS A 199 -7.27 6.45 25.13
C LYS A 199 -7.28 5.81 26.49
N TYR A 200 -6.15 5.27 26.92
CA TYR A 200 -5.82 5.13 28.31
C TYR A 200 -5.61 6.54 28.88
N THR A 201 -6.20 6.82 29.98
CA THR A 201 -6.01 8.05 30.74
C THR A 201 -5.61 7.69 32.18
N LYS A 202 -5.07 8.64 32.93
CA LYS A 202 -4.78 8.43 34.35
C LYS A 202 -5.98 7.90 35.12
N ALA A 203 -7.22 8.31 34.74
CA ALA A 203 -8.44 7.81 35.33
C ALA A 203 -8.74 6.33 34.96
N SER A 204 -8.16 5.82 33.89
CA SER A 204 -8.31 4.42 33.47
C SER A 204 -7.40 3.47 34.26
N PHE A 205 -6.38 3.99 34.94
CA PHE A 205 -5.42 3.16 35.69
C PHE A 205 -6.10 2.24 36.70
N GLU A 206 -7.09 2.73 37.42
CA GLU A 206 -7.79 1.91 38.41
C GLU A 206 -8.49 0.68 37.80
N LYS A 207 -8.96 0.81 36.56
CA LYS A 207 -9.63 -0.24 35.81
C LYS A 207 -8.69 -1.18 35.12
N LEU A 208 -7.40 -0.82 34.95
CA LEU A 208 -6.42 -1.62 34.23
C LEU A 208 -6.28 -3.00 34.88
N LYS A 209 -6.69 -4.05 34.15
CA LYS A 209 -6.67 -5.44 34.59
C LYS A 209 -5.23 -5.93 34.87
N PHE A 210 -4.29 -5.52 34.05
CA PHE A 210 -2.89 -5.94 34.12
C PHE A 210 -2.01 -4.79 34.59
N LYS A 211 -1.82 -4.67 35.90
CA LYS A 211 -0.94 -3.65 36.49
C LYS A 211 0.52 -3.97 36.23
N PHE A 212 1.33 -2.92 35.98
CA PHE A 212 2.77 -2.99 35.83
C PHE A 212 3.43 -1.74 36.40
N PRO A 213 4.72 -1.78 36.79
CA PRO A 213 5.43 -0.64 37.32
C PRO A 213 5.45 0.53 36.32
N GLY A 214 5.07 1.72 36.78
CA GLY A 214 5.03 2.94 35.96
C GLY A 214 3.67 3.21 35.29
N ALA A 215 2.72 2.25 35.30
CA ALA A 215 1.40 2.44 34.70
C ALA A 215 0.63 3.59 35.34
N GLU A 216 0.84 3.84 36.66
CA GLU A 216 0.24 4.93 37.42
C GLU A 216 0.71 6.33 36.96
N ASN A 217 1.83 6.41 36.26
CA ASN A 217 2.44 7.65 35.78
C ASN A 217 2.02 7.99 34.35
N ILE A 218 1.44 7.03 33.61
CA ILE A 218 1.03 7.24 32.23
C ILE A 218 -0.18 8.19 32.19
N GLN A 219 -0.05 9.32 31.48
CA GLN A 219 -1.14 10.27 31.30
C GLN A 219 -2.09 9.84 30.19
N GLU A 220 -1.53 9.36 29.08
CA GLU A 220 -2.25 8.81 27.92
C GLU A 220 -1.37 7.83 27.16
N ASN A 221 -1.99 6.88 26.43
CA ASN A 221 -1.33 6.03 25.45
C ASN A 221 -1.41 6.65 24.05
N TYR A 222 -0.59 6.17 23.14
CA TYR A 222 -0.51 6.71 21.78
C TYR A 222 -0.84 5.68 20.70
N ALA A 223 -0.73 4.38 21.00
CA ALA A 223 -1.07 3.32 20.09
C ALA A 223 -2.57 3.29 19.74
N GLN A 224 -2.88 2.67 18.60
CA GLN A 224 -4.23 2.62 18.05
C GLN A 224 -5.22 1.88 18.94
N ILE A 225 -4.81 0.72 19.47
CA ILE A 225 -5.64 -0.17 20.31
C ILE A 225 -4.89 -0.72 21.52
N TYR A 226 -4.02 0.09 22.14
CA TYR A 226 -3.23 -0.25 23.33
C TYR A 226 -2.04 -1.19 23.10
N GLN A 227 -1.45 -1.25 21.89
CA GLN A 227 -0.25 -2.05 21.61
C GLN A 227 0.92 -1.65 22.52
N ASP A 228 1.11 -0.37 22.75
CA ASP A 228 2.10 0.19 23.68
C ASP A 228 1.88 -0.31 25.13
N LEU A 229 0.64 -0.34 25.59
CA LEU A 229 0.31 -0.91 26.92
C LEU A 229 0.52 -2.41 26.96
N PHE A 230 0.16 -3.15 25.90
CA PHE A 230 0.39 -4.59 25.83
C PHE A 230 1.87 -4.95 26.00
N VAL A 231 2.75 -4.24 25.28
CA VAL A 231 4.21 -4.42 25.38
C VAL A 231 4.68 -4.17 26.83
N LEU A 232 4.23 -3.07 27.45
CA LEU A 232 4.60 -2.75 28.83
C LEU A 232 4.07 -3.77 29.85
N VAL A 233 2.84 -4.26 29.67
CA VAL A 233 2.30 -5.34 30.51
C VAL A 233 3.11 -6.63 30.34
N ALA A 234 3.38 -7.04 29.08
CA ALA A 234 4.12 -8.26 28.77
C ALA A 234 5.56 -8.24 29.30
N LEU A 235 6.15 -7.06 29.41
CA LEU A 235 7.53 -6.88 29.88
C LEU A 235 7.62 -6.19 31.24
N ASN A 236 6.53 -6.22 32.01
CA ASN A 236 6.42 -5.73 33.38
C ASN A 236 6.97 -4.31 33.57
N GLY A 237 6.53 -3.38 32.71
CA GLY A 237 6.92 -1.98 32.75
C GLY A 237 8.39 -1.72 32.45
N LYS A 238 9.01 -2.57 31.66
CA LYS A 238 10.44 -2.48 31.29
C LYS A 238 10.81 -1.08 30.80
N THR A 239 11.83 -0.49 31.38
CA THR A 239 12.53 0.71 30.90
C THR A 239 13.78 0.33 30.10
N ASN A 240 14.28 1.26 29.28
CA ASN A 240 15.47 1.05 28.43
C ASN A 240 15.34 -0.20 27.53
N GLY A 241 14.15 -0.45 27.02
CA GLY A 241 13.90 -1.52 26.08
C GLY A 241 14.31 -1.15 24.65
N THR A 242 14.17 -2.12 23.76
CA THR A 242 14.52 -1.95 22.35
C THR A 242 13.37 -2.35 21.43
N PHE A 243 13.23 -1.67 20.29
CA PHE A 243 12.18 -1.99 19.32
C PHE A 243 12.63 -1.88 17.87
N LEU A 244 11.88 -2.54 17.01
CA LEU A 244 11.85 -2.36 15.57
C LEU A 244 10.38 -2.14 15.16
N GLU A 245 10.09 -0.97 14.58
CA GLU A 245 8.74 -0.58 14.14
C GLU A 245 8.71 -0.48 12.62
N ILE A 246 7.92 -1.34 11.98
CA ILE A 246 7.87 -1.48 10.52
C ILE A 246 6.48 -1.07 10.02
N GLY A 247 6.43 -0.08 9.12
CA GLY A 247 5.20 0.61 8.74
C GLY A 247 4.76 1.56 9.84
N SER A 248 5.66 2.47 10.23
CA SER A 248 5.51 3.24 11.47
C SER A 248 4.47 4.37 11.40
N GLY A 249 4.05 4.82 10.21
CA GLY A 249 3.05 5.86 10.04
C GLY A 249 3.40 7.21 10.68
N ASP A 250 2.41 7.85 11.30
CA ASP A 250 2.65 9.12 12.03
C ASP A 250 3.51 8.88 13.28
N PRO A 251 4.53 9.72 13.55
CA PRO A 251 5.46 9.52 14.67
C PRO A 251 4.85 9.63 16.07
N VAL A 252 3.60 10.09 16.20
CA VAL A 252 2.93 10.34 17.48
C VAL A 252 1.52 9.75 17.51
N ILE A 253 0.73 9.99 16.46
CA ILE A 253 -0.70 9.63 16.42
C ILE A 253 -0.85 8.19 15.95
N ALA A 254 -1.57 7.37 16.70
CA ALA A 254 -1.73 5.94 16.47
C ALA A 254 -0.38 5.18 16.41
N ASN A 255 0.64 5.70 17.11
CA ASN A 255 1.99 5.16 17.06
C ASN A 255 2.27 4.21 18.21
N ASN A 256 2.79 3.03 17.90
CA ASN A 256 2.94 1.93 18.84
C ASN A 256 4.18 2.05 19.74
N THR A 257 5.13 2.92 19.41
CA THR A 257 6.41 3.06 20.12
C THR A 257 6.65 4.42 20.74
N TYR A 258 5.80 5.42 20.48
CA TYR A 258 5.97 6.76 21.01
C TYR A 258 5.95 6.81 22.55
N LEU A 259 5.00 6.13 23.19
CA LEU A 259 4.94 6.00 24.65
C LEU A 259 6.20 5.33 25.20
N LEU A 260 6.64 4.25 24.55
CA LEU A 260 7.81 3.48 24.95
C LEU A 260 9.09 4.35 24.92
N GLU A 261 9.29 5.11 23.83
CA GLU A 261 10.43 6.01 23.69
C GLU A 261 10.39 7.16 24.70
N THR A 262 9.22 7.82 24.85
CA THR A 262 9.14 9.09 25.57
C THR A 262 9.02 8.97 27.08
N GLN A 263 8.43 7.88 27.59
CA GLN A 263 8.17 7.70 29.03
C GLN A 263 8.91 6.50 29.64
N PHE A 264 9.40 5.57 28.83
CA PHE A 264 10.11 4.36 29.31
C PHE A 264 11.55 4.26 28.77
N ASP A 265 12.07 5.31 28.13
CA ASP A 265 13.44 5.41 27.63
C ASP A 265 13.85 4.28 26.65
N TRP A 266 12.91 3.82 25.85
CA TRP A 266 13.19 2.81 24.83
C TRP A 266 13.89 3.42 23.62
N THR A 267 14.67 2.60 22.92
CA THR A 267 15.39 2.97 21.70
C THR A 267 15.16 1.94 20.60
N GLY A 268 15.20 2.39 19.34
CA GLY A 268 14.98 1.47 18.23
C GLY A 268 15.12 2.11 16.88
N TYR A 269 14.59 1.42 15.88
CA TYR A 269 14.52 1.88 14.51
C TYR A 269 13.09 1.78 14.00
N ALA A 270 12.73 2.71 13.12
CA ALA A 270 11.48 2.71 12.37
C ALA A 270 11.75 2.50 10.87
N VAL A 271 10.79 1.93 10.16
CA VAL A 271 10.78 1.81 8.69
C VAL A 271 9.49 2.40 8.19
N GLU A 272 9.58 3.36 7.26
CA GLU A 272 8.42 4.06 6.71
C GLU A 272 8.65 4.40 5.24
N ILE A 273 7.73 3.98 4.38
CA ILE A 273 7.81 4.25 2.93
C ILE A 273 7.26 5.64 2.56
N ASN A 274 6.37 6.19 3.40
CA ASN A 274 5.82 7.52 3.18
C ASN A 274 6.80 8.58 3.65
N LYS A 275 7.40 9.26 2.70
CA LYS A 275 8.43 10.27 2.95
C LYS A 275 8.00 11.38 3.91
N SER A 276 6.73 11.82 3.87
CA SER A 276 6.25 12.87 4.78
C SER A 276 6.18 12.40 6.23
N PHE A 277 5.86 11.13 6.47
CA PHE A 277 5.92 10.54 7.81
C PHE A 277 7.37 10.31 8.24
N ALA A 278 8.24 9.83 7.36
CA ALA A 278 9.66 9.66 7.67
C ALA A 278 10.33 11.01 8.05
N GLU A 279 10.05 12.10 7.31
CA GLU A 279 10.51 13.45 7.65
C GLU A 279 9.95 13.94 8.99
N ALA A 280 8.68 13.64 9.30
CA ALA A 280 8.06 13.96 10.57
C ALA A 280 8.68 13.18 11.75
N TYR A 281 9.12 11.92 11.51
CA TYR A 281 9.88 11.13 12.49
C TYR A 281 11.17 11.82 12.88
N VAL A 282 11.98 12.23 11.91
CA VAL A 282 13.25 12.93 12.15
C VAL A 282 13.06 14.21 12.98
N ALA A 283 11.93 14.90 12.76
CA ALA A 283 11.63 16.15 13.48
C ALA A 283 11.13 15.96 14.92
N LYS A 284 10.48 14.81 15.23
CA LYS A 284 9.73 14.61 16.49
C LYS A 284 10.27 13.49 17.38
N ARG A 285 11.10 12.60 16.85
CA ARG A 285 11.55 11.37 17.53
C ARG A 285 13.07 11.30 17.63
N LYS A 286 13.56 10.59 18.64
CA LYS A 286 14.97 10.18 18.73
C LYS A 286 15.24 8.92 17.91
N THR A 287 14.20 8.11 17.67
CA THR A 287 14.22 6.91 16.84
C THR A 287 14.68 7.25 15.42
N LEU A 288 15.67 6.51 14.94
CA LEU A 288 16.12 6.62 13.55
C LEU A 288 15.12 5.90 12.62
N VAL A 289 14.79 6.57 11.51
CA VAL A 289 13.86 6.03 10.51
C VAL A 289 14.57 5.74 9.19
N PHE A 290 14.22 4.58 8.59
CA PHE A 290 14.58 4.24 7.22
C PHE A 290 13.43 4.66 6.30
N ASP A 291 13.67 5.64 5.42
CA ASP A 291 12.74 6.09 4.37
C ASP A 291 12.86 5.16 3.16
N THR A 292 12.21 3.99 3.24
CA THR A 292 12.29 2.95 2.20
C THR A 292 11.18 1.91 2.32
N ASP A 293 11.01 1.10 1.27
CA ASP A 293 10.14 -0.08 1.31
C ASP A 293 10.67 -1.10 2.34
N ALA A 294 9.81 -1.56 3.22
CA ALA A 294 10.16 -2.52 4.26
C ALA A 294 10.75 -3.84 3.70
N ARG A 295 10.42 -4.19 2.46
CA ARG A 295 10.94 -5.40 1.79
C ARG A 295 12.38 -5.25 1.33
N ASP A 296 12.92 -4.04 1.28
CA ASP A 296 14.29 -3.74 0.81
C ASP A 296 15.29 -3.59 1.96
N ILE A 297 14.86 -3.78 3.21
CA ILE A 297 15.68 -3.68 4.42
C ILE A 297 16.50 -4.95 4.66
N ASP A 298 17.77 -4.78 5.01
CA ASP A 298 18.62 -5.81 5.62
C ASP A 298 18.35 -5.86 7.14
N TYR A 299 17.36 -6.67 7.53
CA TYR A 299 16.95 -6.78 8.94
C TYR A 299 18.00 -7.39 9.85
N GLU A 300 18.90 -8.23 9.34
CA GLU A 300 20.04 -8.73 10.13
C GLU A 300 20.95 -7.58 10.55
N ASN A 301 21.29 -6.69 9.63
CA ASN A 301 22.08 -5.52 9.91
C ASN A 301 21.37 -4.56 10.89
N VAL A 302 20.07 -4.33 10.70
CA VAL A 302 19.28 -3.46 11.58
C VAL A 302 19.24 -4.02 13.01
N VAL A 303 18.95 -5.31 13.19
CA VAL A 303 18.94 -5.94 14.51
C VAL A 303 20.31 -5.87 15.18
N ASN A 304 21.39 -6.08 14.43
CA ASN A 304 22.75 -5.97 14.96
C ASN A 304 23.12 -4.55 15.42
N ARG A 305 22.47 -3.52 14.89
CA ARG A 305 22.59 -2.13 15.38
C ARG A 305 21.78 -1.89 16.64
N ILE A 306 20.66 -2.59 16.82
CA ILE A 306 19.82 -2.49 18.02
C ILE A 306 20.46 -3.24 19.18
N THR A 307 20.96 -4.45 18.95
CA THR A 307 21.48 -5.34 20.00
C THR A 307 22.55 -6.29 19.47
N HIS A 308 23.56 -6.54 20.29
CA HIS A 308 24.58 -7.56 19.99
C HIS A 308 24.16 -8.99 20.43
N LEU A 309 23.03 -9.11 21.13
CA LEU A 309 22.57 -10.40 21.69
C LEU A 309 21.55 -11.11 20.79
N GLY A 310 21.19 -10.52 19.66
CA GLY A 310 20.19 -11.08 18.76
C GLY A 310 18.76 -11.13 19.35
N VAL A 311 18.51 -10.38 20.46
CA VAL A 311 17.18 -10.29 21.07
C VAL A 311 16.75 -8.82 21.15
N VAL A 312 15.64 -8.52 20.52
CA VAL A 312 14.94 -7.22 20.56
C VAL A 312 13.69 -7.37 21.42
N ASP A 313 13.32 -6.36 22.18
CA ASP A 313 12.15 -6.47 23.06
C ASP A 313 10.82 -6.43 22.31
N TYR A 314 10.70 -5.60 21.28
CA TYR A 314 9.44 -5.42 20.56
C TYR A 314 9.64 -5.32 19.04
N LEU A 315 8.82 -6.05 18.29
CA LEU A 315 8.61 -5.89 16.86
C LEU A 315 7.16 -5.48 16.62
N GLN A 316 6.97 -4.33 16.01
CA GLN A 316 5.71 -3.95 15.40
C GLN A 316 5.82 -4.14 13.88
N LEU A 317 4.83 -4.76 13.26
CA LEU A 317 4.81 -5.01 11.84
C LEU A 317 3.42 -4.75 11.27
N ASP A 318 3.32 -3.66 10.51
CA ASP A 318 2.08 -3.14 9.92
C ASP A 318 2.41 -2.43 8.62
N CYS A 319 2.37 -3.15 7.51
CA CYS A 319 2.52 -2.61 6.16
C CYS A 319 1.26 -2.88 5.36
N GLU A 320 0.77 -1.91 4.63
CA GLU A 320 -0.41 -2.07 3.79
C GLU A 320 -0.06 -2.41 2.33
N PRO A 321 -0.78 -3.34 1.71
CA PRO A 321 -1.82 -4.25 2.23
C PRO A 321 -1.23 -5.48 2.95
N ALA A 322 -2.08 -6.32 3.59
CA ALA A 322 -1.70 -7.54 4.33
C ALA A 322 -0.65 -8.44 3.65
N LYS A 323 -0.65 -8.48 2.32
CA LYS A 323 0.37 -9.16 1.52
C LYS A 323 1.77 -8.59 1.77
N ILE A 324 1.92 -7.28 1.80
CA ILE A 324 3.21 -6.61 2.02
C ILE A 324 3.70 -6.88 3.44
N THR A 325 2.80 -6.80 4.44
CA THR A 325 3.12 -7.17 5.82
C THR A 325 3.67 -8.59 5.90
N TYR A 326 3.04 -9.54 5.21
CA TYR A 326 3.49 -10.93 5.18
C TYR A 326 4.81 -11.11 4.41
N GLU A 327 4.99 -10.46 3.25
CA GLU A 327 6.25 -10.48 2.51
C GLU A 327 7.41 -9.91 3.33
N THR A 328 7.14 -8.87 4.11
CA THR A 328 8.11 -8.29 5.05
C THR A 328 8.42 -9.24 6.20
N LEU A 329 7.41 -9.90 6.78
CA LEU A 329 7.61 -10.90 7.83
C LEU A 329 8.54 -12.04 7.39
N LEU A 330 8.47 -12.47 6.12
CA LEU A 330 9.37 -13.47 5.53
C LEU A 330 10.83 -13.02 5.43
N LYS A 331 11.10 -11.71 5.50
CA LYS A 331 12.45 -11.14 5.47
C LYS A 331 13.09 -11.08 6.87
N ILE A 332 12.32 -11.23 7.93
CA ILE A 332 12.84 -11.21 9.30
C ILE A 332 13.67 -12.49 9.53
N PRO A 333 14.97 -12.39 9.87
CA PRO A 333 15.84 -13.54 10.05
C PRO A 333 15.65 -14.15 11.45
N PHE A 334 14.54 -14.87 11.67
CA PHE A 334 14.20 -15.47 12.97
C PHE A 334 15.22 -16.53 13.46
N ASP A 335 16.04 -17.05 12.59
CA ASP A 335 17.17 -17.93 12.93
C ASP A 335 18.34 -17.19 13.59
N LYS A 336 18.46 -15.88 13.39
CA LYS A 336 19.52 -15.02 13.89
C LYS A 336 19.06 -14.03 14.95
N CYS A 337 17.79 -13.64 14.91
CA CYS A 337 17.22 -12.70 15.87
C CYS A 337 15.86 -13.16 16.38
N ARG A 338 15.53 -12.76 17.61
CA ARG A 338 14.25 -13.04 18.27
C ARG A 338 13.70 -11.78 18.91
N PHE A 339 12.38 -11.71 18.98
CA PHE A 339 11.67 -10.62 19.63
C PHE A 339 10.91 -11.17 20.84
N ARG A 340 10.85 -10.40 21.94
CA ARG A 340 10.06 -10.82 23.12
C ARG A 340 8.58 -10.73 22.85
N VAL A 341 8.16 -9.63 22.23
CA VAL A 341 6.77 -9.33 21.89
C VAL A 341 6.70 -8.93 20.42
N ILE A 342 5.65 -9.40 19.74
CA ILE A 342 5.32 -8.98 18.37
C ILE A 342 3.86 -8.56 18.32
N THR A 343 3.56 -7.41 17.72
CA THR A 343 2.23 -7.05 17.23
C THR A 343 2.27 -7.13 15.72
N TYR A 344 1.32 -7.88 15.15
CA TYR A 344 1.30 -8.19 13.73
C TYR A 344 -0.05 -7.87 13.11
N GLU A 345 -0.07 -6.89 12.21
CA GLU A 345 -1.28 -6.54 11.47
C GLU A 345 -1.45 -7.45 10.25
N HIS A 346 -2.56 -8.17 10.23
CA HIS A 346 -2.91 -9.10 9.14
C HIS A 346 -4.09 -8.62 8.30
N ASP A 347 -4.75 -7.54 8.71
CA ASP A 347 -5.87 -6.92 7.97
C ASP A 347 -6.92 -7.92 7.46
N TYR A 348 -7.25 -8.92 8.25
CA TYR A 348 -8.14 -10.00 7.80
C TYR A 348 -9.44 -9.51 7.19
N TYR A 349 -9.98 -8.40 7.68
CA TYR A 349 -11.19 -7.79 7.15
C TYR A 349 -11.03 -7.33 5.69
N ALA A 350 -9.85 -6.89 5.31
CA ALA A 350 -9.51 -6.33 4.00
C ALA A 350 -8.74 -7.31 3.09
N ASP A 351 -8.18 -8.39 3.63
CA ASP A 351 -7.50 -9.44 2.86
C ASP A 351 -8.50 -10.19 1.98
N ILE A 352 -8.42 -10.01 0.67
CA ILE A 352 -9.33 -10.61 -0.31
C ILE A 352 -9.22 -12.15 -0.29
N ASP A 353 -8.01 -12.66 -0.20
CA ASP A 353 -7.73 -14.10 -0.26
C ASP A 353 -7.93 -14.78 1.09
N LYS A 354 -8.02 -14.02 2.19
CA LYS A 354 -8.14 -14.52 3.58
C LYS A 354 -7.03 -15.49 4.00
N ILE A 355 -5.83 -15.36 3.43
CA ILE A 355 -4.74 -16.33 3.61
C ILE A 355 -3.57 -15.80 4.46
N TYR A 356 -3.35 -14.48 4.52
CA TYR A 356 -2.13 -13.93 5.13
C TYR A 356 -2.16 -14.04 6.64
N ARG A 357 -3.33 -13.94 7.29
CA ARG A 357 -3.50 -14.21 8.72
C ARG A 357 -3.05 -15.62 9.09
N GLU A 358 -3.55 -16.64 8.39
CA GLU A 358 -3.20 -18.03 8.71
C GLU A 358 -1.73 -18.33 8.38
N LYS A 359 -1.21 -17.78 7.30
CA LYS A 359 0.21 -17.93 6.95
C LYS A 359 1.14 -17.31 7.99
N SER A 360 0.83 -16.11 8.48
CA SER A 360 1.63 -15.44 9.52
C SER A 360 1.56 -16.21 10.84
N ARG A 361 0.38 -16.72 11.22
CA ARG A 361 0.18 -17.55 12.40
C ARG A 361 1.05 -18.81 12.37
N LEU A 362 1.08 -19.53 11.23
CA LEU A 362 1.92 -20.70 11.05
C LEU A 362 3.40 -20.34 11.15
N LEU A 363 3.83 -19.27 10.52
CA LEU A 363 5.22 -18.83 10.51
C LEU A 363 5.69 -18.44 11.92
N LEU A 364 4.92 -17.59 12.63
CA LEU A 364 5.29 -17.15 13.96
C LEU A 364 5.29 -18.29 14.97
N ALA A 365 4.28 -19.18 14.92
CA ALA A 365 4.24 -20.36 15.78
C ALA A 365 5.45 -21.29 15.54
N SER A 366 5.86 -21.50 14.28
CA SER A 366 7.05 -22.33 13.95
C SER A 366 8.36 -21.72 14.46
N ASN A 367 8.40 -20.39 14.68
CA ASN A 367 9.54 -19.67 15.24
C ASN A 367 9.47 -19.49 16.77
N GLY A 368 8.58 -20.21 17.45
CA GLY A 368 8.53 -20.25 18.92
C GLY A 368 7.69 -19.16 19.57
N TYR A 369 6.84 -18.48 18.81
CA TYR A 369 5.90 -17.50 19.33
C TYR A 369 4.56 -18.15 19.71
N ILE A 370 3.98 -17.67 20.79
CA ILE A 370 2.64 -18.04 21.27
C ILE A 370 1.70 -16.90 20.90
N LEU A 371 0.61 -17.21 20.20
CA LEU A 371 -0.49 -16.26 19.96
C LEU A 371 -1.21 -16.03 21.28
N VAL A 372 -1.07 -14.85 21.84
CA VAL A 372 -1.60 -14.48 23.15
C VAL A 372 -2.97 -13.82 23.02
N VAL A 373 -3.13 -12.92 22.07
CA VAL A 373 -4.39 -12.24 21.77
C VAL A 373 -4.63 -12.31 20.28
N ASN A 374 -5.72 -12.93 19.87
CA ASN A 374 -6.07 -13.10 18.47
C ASN A 374 -7.11 -12.10 18.00
N ASP A 375 -7.07 -11.78 16.70
CA ASP A 375 -8.15 -11.13 15.99
C ASP A 375 -8.67 -9.88 16.69
N LEU A 376 -7.76 -8.98 17.07
CA LEU A 376 -8.14 -7.72 17.67
C LEU A 376 -9.00 -6.90 16.71
N CYS A 377 -10.06 -6.34 17.24
CA CYS A 377 -11.04 -5.56 16.49
C CYS A 377 -11.12 -4.14 17.04
N SER A 378 -11.21 -3.19 16.12
CA SER A 378 -11.39 -1.79 16.49
C SER A 378 -12.84 -1.40 16.78
N ASP A 379 -13.80 -2.18 16.26
CA ASP A 379 -15.23 -1.87 16.35
C ASP A 379 -16.01 -2.82 17.28
N TYR A 380 -17.10 -2.29 17.85
CA TYR A 380 -17.99 -3.06 18.74
C TYR A 380 -18.70 -4.22 18.06
N ASN A 381 -18.84 -4.17 16.75
CA ASN A 381 -19.52 -5.19 15.97
C ASN A 381 -18.59 -6.34 15.57
N LYS A 382 -17.31 -6.28 15.95
CA LYS A 382 -16.29 -7.31 15.70
C LYS A 382 -16.16 -7.71 14.22
N ARG A 383 -16.39 -6.76 13.31
CA ARG A 383 -16.36 -7.02 11.86
C ARG A 383 -14.98 -6.80 11.24
N TYR A 384 -14.13 -6.04 11.91
CA TYR A 384 -12.86 -5.57 11.38
C TYR A 384 -11.70 -6.09 12.23
N SER A 385 -11.47 -7.41 12.15
CA SER A 385 -10.28 -8.03 12.74
C SER A 385 -9.06 -7.68 11.90
N PHE A 386 -8.04 -7.12 12.51
CA PHE A 386 -6.87 -6.63 11.79
C PHE A 386 -5.53 -7.03 12.40
N GLU A 387 -5.43 -7.39 13.68
CA GLU A 387 -4.16 -7.58 14.38
C GLU A 387 -4.17 -8.76 15.33
N ASP A 388 -3.00 -9.41 15.48
CA ASP A 388 -2.68 -10.46 16.43
C ASP A 388 -1.49 -10.05 17.30
N TRP A 389 -1.51 -10.42 18.61
CA TRP A 389 -0.40 -10.17 19.54
C TRP A 389 0.26 -11.46 19.99
N TRP A 390 1.59 -11.45 19.94
CA TRP A 390 2.43 -12.61 20.10
C TRP A 390 3.50 -12.41 21.16
N ILE A 391 3.87 -13.48 21.89
CA ILE A 391 4.97 -13.49 22.86
C ILE A 391 5.87 -14.70 22.58
N HIS A 392 7.18 -14.49 22.64
CA HIS A 392 8.14 -15.61 22.47
C HIS A 392 8.18 -16.46 23.74
N LYS A 393 7.96 -17.78 23.58
CA LYS A 393 7.78 -18.76 24.68
C LYS A 393 8.99 -18.87 25.64
N ASP A 394 10.21 -18.57 25.17
CA ASP A 394 11.45 -18.72 25.92
C ASP A 394 12.06 -17.39 26.39
N LEU A 395 11.49 -16.23 25.98
CA LEU A 395 12.01 -14.91 26.28
C LEU A 395 11.16 -14.10 27.26
N VAL A 396 9.96 -14.58 27.56
CA VAL A 396 9.06 -14.06 28.58
C VAL A 396 8.68 -15.22 29.50
N ASP A 397 8.52 -14.94 30.78
CA ASP A 397 8.22 -16.00 31.76
C ASP A 397 6.83 -16.61 31.53
N LYS A 398 6.69 -17.89 31.87
CA LYS A 398 5.46 -18.65 31.63
C LYS A 398 4.26 -18.15 32.42
N GLU A 399 4.46 -17.57 33.59
CA GLU A 399 3.40 -17.04 34.41
C GLU A 399 2.80 -15.79 33.74
N THR A 400 3.64 -14.90 33.25
CA THR A 400 3.21 -13.72 32.48
C THR A 400 2.44 -14.17 31.22
N ILE A 401 2.96 -15.12 30.45
CA ILE A 401 2.27 -15.62 29.25
C ILE A 401 0.88 -16.19 29.62
N ALA A 402 0.80 -17.03 30.65
CA ALA A 402 -0.46 -17.62 31.08
C ALA A 402 -1.48 -16.57 31.57
N LYS A 403 -1.01 -15.53 32.26
CA LYS A 403 -1.83 -14.41 32.73
C LYS A 403 -2.42 -13.59 31.58
N LEU A 404 -1.67 -13.43 30.48
CA LEU A 404 -2.05 -12.60 29.32
C LEU A 404 -2.85 -13.37 28.28
N LEU A 405 -2.82 -14.69 28.32
CA LEU A 405 -3.42 -15.53 27.29
C LEU A 405 -4.94 -15.32 27.21
N ASN A 406 -5.40 -14.86 26.06
CA ASN A 406 -6.81 -14.62 25.72
C ASN A 406 -7.06 -15.04 24.25
N CYS A 407 -6.47 -16.16 23.84
CA CYS A 407 -6.64 -16.65 22.47
C CYS A 407 -7.87 -17.57 22.40
N ASN A 408 -8.90 -17.11 21.70
CA ASN A 408 -10.03 -17.92 21.30
C ASN A 408 -10.28 -17.70 19.80
N LEU A 409 -9.84 -18.63 18.95
CA LEU A 409 -9.90 -18.50 17.50
C LEU A 409 -11.32 -18.45 16.91
N GLU A 410 -12.36 -18.73 17.73
CA GLU A 410 -13.76 -18.65 17.31
C GLU A 410 -14.35 -17.24 17.49
N ILE A 411 -13.70 -16.38 18.27
CA ILE A 411 -14.20 -15.03 18.56
C ILE A 411 -13.11 -13.97 18.41
N PHE A 412 -13.51 -12.81 17.97
CA PHE A 412 -12.64 -11.64 17.87
C PHE A 412 -12.48 -10.96 19.24
N THR A 413 -11.30 -10.42 19.51
CA THR A 413 -10.98 -9.80 20.80
C THR A 413 -11.28 -8.30 20.80
N ASP A 414 -12.06 -7.84 21.78
CA ASP A 414 -12.24 -6.42 22.07
C ASP A 414 -11.12 -5.95 23.02
N PRO A 415 -10.26 -5.01 22.60
CA PRO A 415 -9.14 -4.54 23.41
C PRO A 415 -9.59 -3.83 24.70
N ASP A 416 -10.75 -3.14 24.73
CA ASP A 416 -11.27 -2.53 25.97
C ASP A 416 -11.65 -3.59 27.00
N GLN A 417 -12.28 -4.68 26.54
CA GLN A 417 -12.62 -5.80 27.40
C GLN A 417 -11.37 -6.55 27.88
N TYR A 418 -10.38 -6.72 26.98
CA TYR A 418 -9.12 -7.39 27.33
C TYR A 418 -8.39 -6.67 28.46
N PHE A 419 -8.31 -5.34 28.42
CA PHE A 419 -7.65 -4.53 29.45
C PHE A 419 -8.53 -4.20 30.67
N GLY A 420 -9.81 -4.54 30.64
CA GLY A 420 -10.75 -4.29 31.75
C GLY A 420 -11.31 -2.88 31.79
N PHE A 421 -11.28 -2.15 30.67
CA PHE A 421 -11.83 -0.80 30.56
C PHE A 421 -13.36 -0.80 30.38
N ARG A 422 -13.90 -1.96 30.03
CA ARG A 422 -15.33 -2.27 29.99
C ARG A 422 -15.69 -3.41 30.90
#